data_7381b35957d6b6fa5fce902db70de7e5
#
_entry.id   7381b35957d6b6fa5fce902db70de7e5
#
_cell.length_a   1.000
_cell.length_b   1.000
_cell.length_c   1.000
_cell.angle_alpha   90.00
_cell.angle_beta   90.00
_cell.angle_gamma   90.00
#
_symmetry.space_group_name_H-M   'P 1'
#
loop_
_entity.id
_entity.type
_entity.pdbx_description
1 polymer ?
#
loop_
_entity_poly.entity_id
_entity_poly.type
_entity_poly.pdbx_seq_one_letter_code
_entity_poly.pdbx_strand_id
1 'polypeptide(L)'
;MKEYRRRYREKHGLPPEKERPSWKKRAAVIVALCVIGFGGFFAAQSKAEQMVTLNGQSIADMTPDDITNYLDLHEKDVEDKKLRLATDGVDVTLDLDELGAKLDRAYIDDELHLVGRRGLPWQRVADVVTTLRHGKDVPLAIAVDDDKLDKVLSDVHDKYDKDPQNAYAYVKDDQKTVAIEDAKDRIVINTGKLKDAVTDELHTGKTDTLDVPVDSREGADIKADDLKDIDTVLSYYTTHFDDTNPDRNVNIRLAQQRLNYAVVMAQKDFSFNKYVGTRTADKGYKPAPSYFENKLEQSTGGGVCQVSTTLFNAALRAGLFIASREPHFAPAAYVPVGMDATVADDGLDFSFTNPFQHPVCVYTVAGKNTVTTYILGNHADTCSVSFETTHLQNLPHKVIKKHDDSVTEDKRKQEGYDGHDVTIRRTVAYSDGDRHVDTIESHYDPNDEIILTPGDDSEEVVSTADLEPQDPLLNAPHDMMDFNVPAADTADTADEE
;
A
#
# COMPACT_ATOMS: atom_id res chain seq x y z
N MET A 1 27.75 62.34 66.85
CA MET A 1 28.59 61.24 66.23
C MET A 1 29.52 61.73 65.13
N LYS A 2 29.11 62.59 64.21
CA LYS A 2 29.98 63.12 63.13
C LYS A 2 31.08 64.03 63.72
N GLU A 3 30.82 64.84 64.68
CA GLU A 3 31.78 65.71 65.32
C GLU A 3 32.79 64.97 66.23
N TYR A 4 32.36 63.88 66.88
CA TYR A 4 33.20 63.00 67.60
C TYR A 4 34.22 62.24 66.67
N ARG A 5 33.80 61.77 65.55
CA ARG A 5 34.63 61.13 64.53
C ARG A 5 35.63 62.10 63.90
N ARG A 6 35.24 63.37 63.71
CA ARG A 6 36.09 64.41 63.17
C ARG A 6 37.23 64.72 64.15
N ARG A 7 36.95 64.95 65.47
CA ARG A 7 37.92 65.23 66.55
C ARG A 7 38.81 64.02 66.77
N TYR A 8 38.32 62.79 66.64
CA TYR A 8 39.11 61.59 66.77
C TYR A 8 40.13 61.46 65.65
N ARG A 9 39.74 61.78 64.42
CA ARG A 9 40.66 61.74 63.23
C ARG A 9 41.72 62.85 63.29
N GLU A 10 41.30 64.03 63.66
CA GLU A 10 42.23 65.16 63.87
C GLU A 10 43.27 64.85 64.96
N LYS A 11 42.87 64.21 66.04
CA LYS A 11 43.76 63.84 67.17
C LYS A 11 44.75 62.70 66.81
N HIS A 12 44.41 61.92 65.79
CA HIS A 12 45.27 60.78 65.39
C HIS A 12 45.87 60.95 63.99
N GLY A 13 45.90 62.15 63.43
CA GLY A 13 46.52 62.45 62.10
C GLY A 13 45.92 61.72 60.90
N LEU A 14 44.69 61.27 61.03
CA LEU A 14 43.98 60.53 59.93
C LEU A 14 43.38 61.52 58.94
N PRO A 15 43.46 61.20 57.65
CA PRO A 15 42.91 62.06 56.59
C PRO A 15 41.40 62.32 56.77
N PRO A 16 40.91 63.52 56.40
CA PRO A 16 39.46 63.86 56.50
C PRO A 16 38.59 62.85 55.88
N GLU A 17 37.46 62.55 56.55
CA GLU A 17 36.46 61.63 56.01
C GLU A 17 35.88 62.22 54.70
N LYS A 18 36.13 61.56 53.58
CA LYS A 18 35.51 61.97 52.32
C LYS A 18 33.98 61.95 52.47
N GLU A 19 33.32 63.09 52.36
CA GLU A 19 31.87 63.16 52.43
C GLU A 19 31.27 62.26 51.36
N ARG A 20 30.57 61.22 51.79
CA ARG A 20 29.82 60.39 50.87
C ARG A 20 28.71 61.25 50.25
N PRO A 21 28.61 61.35 48.93
CA PRO A 21 27.59 62.15 48.31
C PRO A 21 26.22 61.74 48.82
N SER A 22 25.35 62.73 49.13
CA SER A 22 24.02 62.49 49.67
C SER A 22 23.25 61.55 48.73
N TRP A 23 22.34 60.74 49.29
CA TRP A 23 21.51 59.84 48.47
C TRP A 23 20.79 60.54 47.33
N LYS A 24 20.38 61.83 47.51
CA LYS A 24 19.80 62.68 46.51
C LYS A 24 20.75 62.96 45.32
N LYS A 25 22.05 63.21 45.58
CA LYS A 25 23.06 63.39 44.52
C LYS A 25 23.32 62.07 43.80
N ARG A 26 23.33 60.92 44.51
CA ARG A 26 23.46 59.62 43.88
C ARG A 26 22.24 59.25 43.04
N ALA A 27 21.02 59.52 43.53
CA ALA A 27 19.80 59.33 42.79
C ALA A 27 19.75 60.23 41.55
N ALA A 28 20.15 61.51 41.65
CA ALA A 28 20.23 62.42 40.51
C ALA A 28 21.21 61.93 39.43
N VAL A 29 22.39 61.39 39.84
CA VAL A 29 23.35 60.79 38.88
C VAL A 29 22.78 59.53 38.22
N ILE A 30 22.11 58.68 39.00
CA ILE A 30 21.46 57.47 38.44
C ILE A 30 20.35 57.86 37.44
N VAL A 31 19.52 58.83 37.81
CA VAL A 31 18.45 59.33 36.90
C VAL A 31 19.07 59.94 35.62
N ALA A 32 20.14 60.75 35.76
CA ALA A 32 20.83 61.32 34.60
C ALA A 32 21.44 60.25 33.72
N LEU A 33 22.06 59.20 34.30
CA LEU A 33 22.57 58.06 33.52
C LEU A 33 21.48 57.25 32.85
N CYS A 34 20.33 57.07 33.51
CA CYS A 34 19.15 56.45 32.89
C CYS A 34 18.62 57.28 31.72
N VAL A 35 18.49 58.61 31.90
CA VAL A 35 18.00 59.52 30.84
C VAL A 35 18.96 59.55 29.64
N ILE A 36 20.29 59.57 29.89
CA ILE A 36 21.30 59.51 28.83
C ILE A 36 21.29 58.13 28.16
N GLY A 37 21.17 57.06 28.93
CA GLY A 37 21.06 55.68 28.42
C GLY A 37 19.82 55.47 27.59
N PHE A 38 18.66 55.99 28.04
CA PHE A 38 17.40 55.92 27.29
C PHE A 38 17.47 56.77 26.03
N GLY A 39 17.94 58.02 26.10
CA GLY A 39 18.07 58.89 24.94
C GLY A 39 19.07 58.32 23.90
N GLY A 40 20.18 57.74 24.36
CA GLY A 40 21.15 57.07 23.52
C GLY A 40 20.58 55.80 22.85
N PHE A 41 19.77 55.05 23.57
CA PHE A 41 19.10 53.88 23.01
C PHE A 41 18.13 54.24 21.89
N PHE A 42 17.25 55.23 22.12
CA PHE A 42 16.30 55.66 21.07
C PHE A 42 16.99 56.22 19.84
N ALA A 43 18.08 56.99 20.01
CA ALA A 43 18.86 57.46 18.88
C ALA A 43 19.54 56.33 18.10
N ALA A 44 20.04 55.31 18.78
CA ALA A 44 20.61 54.12 18.19
C ALA A 44 19.52 53.26 17.47
N GLN A 45 18.35 53.13 18.10
CA GLN A 45 17.19 52.44 17.50
C GLN A 45 16.75 53.11 16.19
N SER A 46 16.54 54.45 16.21
CA SER A 46 16.17 55.20 15.00
C SER A 46 17.18 55.06 13.87
N LYS A 47 18.48 55.00 14.21
CA LYS A 47 19.50 54.73 13.23
C LYS A 47 19.50 53.30 12.71
N ALA A 48 19.21 52.33 13.56
CA ALA A 48 19.05 50.93 13.18
C ALA A 48 17.84 50.71 12.23
N GLU A 49 16.71 51.36 12.53
CA GLU A 49 15.52 51.35 11.68
C GLU A 49 15.82 51.84 10.22
N GLN A 50 16.76 52.75 10.03
CA GLN A 50 17.22 53.19 8.73
C GLN A 50 18.07 52.13 7.99
N MET A 51 18.54 51.09 8.67
CA MET A 51 19.32 49.98 8.09
C MET A 51 18.46 48.72 7.84
N VAL A 52 17.16 48.85 7.90
CA VAL A 52 16.21 47.79 7.53
C VAL A 52 16.01 47.82 6.02
N THR A 53 16.02 46.63 5.43
CA THR A 53 15.69 46.41 4.01
C THR A 53 14.50 45.49 3.90
N LEU A 54 13.75 45.59 2.82
CA LEU A 54 12.68 44.67 2.43
C LEU A 54 13.12 43.95 1.15
N ASN A 55 13.36 42.66 1.26
CA ASN A 55 13.87 41.83 0.15
C ASN A 55 15.10 42.48 -0.53
N GLY A 56 16.05 42.95 0.28
CA GLY A 56 17.27 43.62 -0.16
C GLY A 56 17.12 45.10 -0.54
N GLN A 57 15.89 45.64 -0.64
CA GLN A 57 15.65 47.05 -0.97
C GLN A 57 15.53 47.89 0.31
N SER A 58 16.28 49.03 0.38
CA SER A 58 16.19 49.94 1.53
C SER A 58 14.81 50.58 1.63
N ILE A 59 14.25 50.57 2.84
CA ILE A 59 12.95 51.19 3.14
C ILE A 59 13.10 52.59 3.81
N ALA A 60 14.35 53.08 4.01
CA ALA A 60 14.64 54.28 4.79
C ALA A 60 13.88 55.54 4.32
N ASP A 61 13.67 55.64 3.02
CA ASP A 61 13.00 56.78 2.39
C ASP A 61 11.62 56.41 1.80
N MET A 62 11.09 55.22 2.09
CA MET A 62 9.80 54.76 1.60
C MET A 62 8.68 55.20 2.53
N THR A 63 7.59 55.70 1.94
CA THR A 63 6.33 55.92 2.65
C THR A 63 5.56 54.59 2.82
N PRO A 64 4.58 54.52 3.72
CA PRO A 64 3.72 53.35 3.80
C PRO A 64 3.02 52.97 2.49
N ASP A 65 2.67 53.95 1.68
CA ASP A 65 2.09 53.74 0.33
C ASP A 65 3.12 53.15 -0.64
N ASP A 66 4.39 53.57 -0.56
CA ASP A 66 5.44 53.00 -1.36
C ASP A 66 5.71 51.54 -1.03
N ILE A 67 5.69 51.18 0.28
CA ILE A 67 5.82 49.81 0.74
C ILE A 67 4.64 48.96 0.23
N THR A 68 3.41 49.50 0.34
CA THR A 68 2.21 48.81 -0.17
C THR A 68 2.32 48.56 -1.67
N ASN A 69 2.69 49.56 -2.45
CA ASN A 69 2.87 49.44 -3.89
C ASN A 69 3.98 48.41 -4.25
N TYR A 70 5.06 48.37 -3.46
CA TYR A 70 6.12 47.38 -3.64
C TYR A 70 5.61 45.96 -3.40
N LEU A 71 4.84 45.73 -2.36
CA LEU A 71 4.24 44.44 -2.07
C LEU A 71 3.21 44.02 -3.13
N ASP A 72 2.39 44.96 -3.64
CA ASP A 72 1.44 44.70 -4.72
C ASP A 72 2.09 44.23 -6.01
N LEU A 73 3.28 44.79 -6.32
CA LEU A 73 4.06 44.37 -7.49
C LEU A 73 4.60 42.94 -7.39
N HIS A 74 4.89 42.46 -6.16
CA HIS A 74 5.47 41.16 -5.91
C HIS A 74 4.44 40.09 -5.49
N GLU A 75 3.14 40.44 -5.39
CA GLU A 75 2.10 39.49 -4.99
C GLU A 75 2.02 38.28 -5.93
N LYS A 76 2.12 38.54 -7.27
CA LYS A 76 2.05 37.47 -8.26
C LYS A 76 3.27 36.55 -8.28
N ASP A 77 4.43 37.05 -7.84
CA ASP A 77 5.67 36.26 -7.80
C ASP A 77 5.57 35.10 -6.77
N VAL A 78 4.58 35.16 -5.87
CA VAL A 78 4.37 34.17 -4.81
C VAL A 78 3.46 33.04 -5.27
N GLU A 79 2.44 33.34 -6.08
CA GLU A 79 1.43 32.37 -6.55
C GLU A 79 2.10 31.23 -7.37
N ASP A 80 3.05 31.56 -8.23
CA ASP A 80 3.73 30.61 -9.11
C ASP A 80 4.82 29.74 -8.41
N LYS A 81 5.07 29.98 -7.12
CA LYS A 81 6.10 29.24 -6.39
C LYS A 81 5.66 27.82 -6.02
N LYS A 82 6.64 26.93 -5.91
CA LYS A 82 6.45 25.55 -5.50
C LYS A 82 7.41 25.21 -4.36
N LEU A 83 6.91 24.52 -3.35
CA LEU A 83 7.71 24.03 -2.23
C LEU A 83 7.86 22.52 -2.34
N ARG A 84 9.10 22.03 -2.42
CA ARG A 84 9.37 20.60 -2.44
C ARG A 84 9.59 20.07 -1.02
N LEU A 85 8.82 19.04 -0.66
CA LEU A 85 8.96 18.27 0.57
C LEU A 85 9.68 16.97 0.22
N ALA A 86 10.89 16.74 0.74
CA ALA A 86 11.64 15.55 0.38
C ALA A 86 12.41 14.99 1.58
N THR A 87 12.36 13.67 1.72
CA THR A 87 13.25 12.88 2.57
C THR A 87 13.39 11.50 1.93
N ASP A 88 14.17 10.60 2.48
CA ASP A 88 14.29 9.25 1.93
C ASP A 88 12.91 8.59 1.79
N GLY A 89 12.56 8.16 0.57
CA GLY A 89 11.25 7.55 0.26
C GLY A 89 10.05 8.52 0.21
N VAL A 90 10.23 9.82 0.46
CA VAL A 90 9.17 10.85 0.34
C VAL A 90 9.62 11.93 -0.62
N ASP A 91 8.84 12.19 -1.64
CA ASP A 91 9.03 13.30 -2.58
C ASP A 91 7.67 13.85 -3.00
N VAL A 92 7.38 15.07 -2.56
CA VAL A 92 6.11 15.75 -2.82
C VAL A 92 6.39 17.21 -3.14
N THR A 93 5.72 17.74 -4.12
CA THR A 93 5.79 19.17 -4.46
C THR A 93 4.44 19.79 -4.14
N LEU A 94 4.46 20.81 -3.28
CA LEU A 94 3.29 21.64 -2.98
C LEU A 94 3.23 22.80 -3.97
N ASP A 95 2.09 22.98 -4.62
CA ASP A 95 1.80 24.13 -5.44
C ASP A 95 1.21 25.23 -4.55
N LEU A 96 1.90 26.36 -4.47
CA LEU A 96 1.50 27.41 -3.52
C LEU A 96 0.22 28.15 -3.96
N ASP A 97 -0.10 28.17 -5.27
CA ASP A 97 -1.37 28.72 -5.75
C ASP A 97 -2.56 27.88 -5.25
N GLU A 98 -2.46 26.55 -5.31
CA GLU A 98 -3.49 25.65 -4.76
C GLU A 98 -3.71 25.87 -3.26
N LEU A 99 -2.66 26.23 -2.52
CA LEU A 99 -2.73 26.59 -1.10
C LEU A 99 -3.23 28.01 -0.85
N GLY A 100 -3.49 28.80 -1.91
CA GLY A 100 -3.94 30.18 -1.81
C GLY A 100 -2.86 31.11 -1.26
N ALA A 101 -1.62 30.90 -1.67
CA ALA A 101 -0.47 31.66 -1.21
C ALA A 101 -0.61 33.16 -1.52
N LYS A 102 -0.22 33.98 -0.55
CA LYS A 102 -0.18 35.44 -0.63
C LYS A 102 1.01 35.95 0.17
N LEU A 103 1.42 37.21 -0.08
CA LEU A 103 2.35 37.85 0.82
C LEU A 103 1.74 38.02 2.22
N ASP A 104 2.46 37.59 3.25
CA ASP A 104 2.07 37.82 4.65
C ASP A 104 2.37 39.27 5.05
N ARG A 105 1.49 40.17 4.62
CA ARG A 105 1.64 41.60 4.84
C ARG A 105 1.68 41.96 6.31
N ALA A 106 0.94 41.20 7.16
CA ALA A 106 0.91 41.44 8.60
C ALA A 106 2.23 41.08 9.26
N TYR A 107 2.79 39.94 8.90
CA TYR A 107 4.11 39.49 9.36
C TYR A 107 5.21 40.44 8.87
N ILE A 108 5.19 40.82 7.59
CA ILE A 108 6.17 41.73 6.97
C ILE A 108 6.13 43.09 7.69
N ASP A 109 4.94 43.68 7.89
CA ASP A 109 4.78 44.97 8.56
C ASP A 109 5.29 44.91 10.01
N ASP A 110 4.95 43.84 10.73
CA ASP A 110 5.45 43.58 12.09
C ASP A 110 6.98 43.53 12.12
N GLU A 111 7.61 42.75 11.21
CA GLU A 111 9.05 42.60 11.18
C GLU A 111 9.80 43.88 10.77
N LEU A 112 9.21 44.71 9.90
CA LEU A 112 9.77 46.02 9.53
C LEU A 112 9.84 46.99 10.71
N HIS A 113 8.86 46.90 11.64
CA HIS A 113 8.73 47.84 12.75
C HIS A 113 9.26 47.31 14.10
N LEU A 114 9.82 46.11 14.17
CA LEU A 114 10.18 45.44 15.42
C LEU A 114 11.60 45.71 15.93
N VAL A 115 12.44 46.43 15.23
CA VAL A 115 13.83 46.66 15.66
C VAL A 115 13.88 47.32 17.06
N GLY A 116 14.46 46.58 18.02
CA GLY A 116 14.57 47.04 19.41
C GLY A 116 13.28 47.14 20.21
N ARG A 117 12.15 46.59 19.68
CA ARG A 117 10.84 46.69 20.34
C ARG A 117 10.35 45.38 20.97
N ARG A 118 10.83 44.23 20.51
CA ARG A 118 10.42 42.89 21.00
C ARG A 118 11.37 42.31 22.04
N GLY A 119 10.86 41.57 23.00
CA GLY A 119 11.61 40.86 24.01
C GLY A 119 12.02 41.65 25.26
N LEU A 120 12.91 41.07 26.05
CA LEU A 120 13.41 41.64 27.30
C LEU A 120 14.38 42.81 27.02
N PRO A 121 14.60 43.77 27.98
CA PRO A 121 15.40 44.97 27.72
C PRO A 121 16.79 44.69 27.10
N TRP A 122 17.47 43.65 27.52
CA TRP A 122 18.78 43.29 26.94
C TRP A 122 18.68 42.69 25.53
N GLN A 123 17.57 42.01 25.21
CA GLN A 123 17.31 41.50 23.87
C GLN A 123 17.07 42.65 22.89
N ARG A 124 16.31 43.66 23.32
CA ARG A 124 16.09 44.88 22.51
C ARG A 124 17.38 45.65 22.22
N VAL A 125 18.29 45.74 23.20
CA VAL A 125 19.59 46.34 22.98
C VAL A 125 20.45 45.50 22.03
N ALA A 126 20.44 44.18 22.21
CA ALA A 126 21.17 43.27 21.32
C ALA A 126 20.66 43.38 19.87
N ASP A 127 19.36 43.42 19.68
CA ASP A 127 18.72 43.57 18.37
C ASP A 127 19.14 44.87 17.67
N VAL A 128 19.03 46.02 18.36
CA VAL A 128 19.50 47.32 17.85
C VAL A 128 21.01 47.28 17.44
N VAL A 129 21.84 46.67 18.30
CA VAL A 129 23.31 46.57 18.04
C VAL A 129 23.59 45.68 16.86
N THR A 130 22.86 44.54 16.72
CA THR A 130 23.00 43.60 15.62
C THR A 130 22.58 44.26 14.31
N THR A 131 21.42 44.94 14.31
CA THR A 131 20.94 45.69 13.11
C THR A 131 21.88 46.81 12.70
N LEU A 132 22.47 47.54 13.65
CA LEU A 132 23.47 48.55 13.36
C LEU A 132 24.77 48.01 12.75
N ARG A 133 25.11 46.77 13.03
CA ARG A 133 26.33 46.14 12.53
C ARG A 133 26.16 45.44 11.20
N HIS A 134 25.02 44.82 10.98
CA HIS A 134 24.81 43.89 9.88
C HIS A 134 23.62 44.27 8.97
N GLY A 135 22.81 45.27 9.34
CA GLY A 135 21.49 45.49 8.77
C GLY A 135 20.49 44.45 9.21
N LYS A 136 19.22 44.62 8.85
CA LYS A 136 18.14 43.65 8.96
C LYS A 136 17.42 43.61 7.63
N ASP A 137 17.46 42.47 6.94
CA ASP A 137 16.65 42.25 5.76
C ASP A 137 15.36 41.50 6.14
N VAL A 138 14.21 42.06 5.79
CA VAL A 138 12.91 41.43 5.95
C VAL A 138 12.55 40.76 4.63
N PRO A 139 12.34 39.44 4.62
CA PRO A 139 11.98 38.74 3.40
C PRO A 139 10.52 39.03 3.00
N LEU A 140 10.17 38.71 1.75
CA LEU A 140 8.80 38.65 1.27
C LEU A 140 8.14 37.36 1.82
N ALA A 141 7.78 37.38 3.08
CA ALA A 141 7.12 36.27 3.75
C ALA A 141 5.83 35.89 3.06
N ILE A 142 5.56 34.59 3.03
CA ILE A 142 4.40 33.98 2.34
C ILE A 142 3.47 33.41 3.40
N ALA A 143 2.18 33.72 3.32
CA ALA A 143 1.11 33.05 4.04
C ALA A 143 0.30 32.16 3.10
N VAL A 144 -0.18 31.05 3.59
CA VAL A 144 -1.10 30.12 2.91
C VAL A 144 -2.35 29.94 3.73
N ASP A 145 -3.40 29.41 3.12
CA ASP A 145 -4.63 29.06 3.81
C ASP A 145 -4.37 27.83 4.71
N ASP A 146 -4.57 28.01 6.02
CA ASP A 146 -4.31 26.98 7.03
C ASP A 146 -5.13 25.71 6.82
N ASP A 147 -6.42 25.83 6.44
CA ASP A 147 -7.31 24.68 6.23
C ASP A 147 -6.87 23.86 5.00
N LYS A 148 -6.44 24.57 3.94
CA LYS A 148 -5.90 23.93 2.74
C LYS A 148 -4.56 23.24 3.01
N LEU A 149 -3.67 23.89 3.75
CA LEU A 149 -2.40 23.32 4.16
C LEU A 149 -2.60 22.06 5.00
N ASP A 150 -3.45 22.13 6.02
CA ASP A 150 -3.77 20.98 6.89
C ASP A 150 -4.32 19.80 6.08
N LYS A 151 -5.22 20.07 5.12
CA LYS A 151 -5.75 19.05 4.24
C LYS A 151 -4.66 18.40 3.38
N VAL A 152 -3.82 19.19 2.73
CA VAL A 152 -2.76 18.67 1.87
C VAL A 152 -1.74 17.88 2.68
N LEU A 153 -1.36 18.34 3.89
CA LEU A 153 -0.45 17.60 4.76
C LEU A 153 -1.07 16.29 5.28
N SER A 154 -2.39 16.28 5.52
CA SER A 154 -3.11 15.03 5.81
C SER A 154 -3.09 14.07 4.63
N ASP A 155 -3.37 14.55 3.41
CA ASP A 155 -3.33 13.73 2.20
C ASP A 155 -1.91 13.16 1.95
N VAL A 156 -0.87 13.94 2.23
CA VAL A 156 0.52 13.49 2.16
C VAL A 156 0.79 12.41 3.22
N HIS A 157 0.36 12.61 4.47
CA HIS A 157 0.47 11.60 5.51
C HIS A 157 -0.21 10.29 5.10
N ASP A 158 -1.47 10.34 4.67
CA ASP A 158 -2.27 9.17 4.29
C ASP A 158 -1.70 8.44 3.06
N LYS A 159 -0.98 9.14 2.20
CA LYS A 159 -0.29 8.54 1.05
C LYS A 159 0.84 7.62 1.48
N TYR A 160 1.59 7.98 2.52
CA TYR A 160 2.79 7.27 2.97
C TYR A 160 2.57 6.41 4.22
N ASP A 161 1.55 6.69 5.04
CA ASP A 161 1.15 5.86 6.20
C ASP A 161 0.24 4.71 5.74
N LYS A 162 0.79 3.84 4.90
CA LYS A 162 0.13 2.60 4.46
C LYS A 162 1.01 1.42 4.83
N ASP A 163 0.37 0.27 5.07
CA ASP A 163 1.11 -0.97 5.34
C ASP A 163 2.21 -1.18 4.29
N PRO A 164 3.40 -1.64 4.71
CA PRO A 164 4.50 -1.89 3.79
C PRO A 164 4.09 -2.84 2.69
N GLN A 165 4.47 -2.54 1.47
CA GLN A 165 4.25 -3.39 0.31
C GLN A 165 5.57 -3.99 -0.15
N ASN A 166 5.66 -5.32 -0.16
CA ASN A 166 6.80 -6.03 -0.70
C ASN A 166 7.00 -5.74 -2.20
N ALA A 167 8.25 -5.77 -2.64
CA ALA A 167 8.56 -5.83 -4.06
C ALA A 167 7.93 -7.08 -4.68
N TYR A 168 7.53 -7.00 -5.94
CA TYR A 168 6.94 -8.11 -6.67
C TYR A 168 7.30 -8.09 -8.14
N ALA A 169 7.26 -9.28 -8.75
CA ALA A 169 7.42 -9.43 -10.18
C ALA A 169 6.04 -9.53 -10.87
N TYR A 170 5.93 -8.97 -12.06
CA TYR A 170 4.72 -9.02 -12.88
C TYR A 170 5.06 -9.17 -14.37
N VAL A 171 4.08 -9.58 -15.15
CA VAL A 171 4.20 -9.69 -16.61
C VAL A 171 3.68 -8.43 -17.26
N LYS A 172 4.46 -7.84 -18.18
CA LYS A 172 4.06 -6.67 -18.96
C LYS A 172 2.94 -7.01 -19.96
N ASP A 173 2.37 -5.99 -20.58
CA ASP A 173 1.27 -6.12 -21.56
C ASP A 173 1.61 -7.03 -22.76
N ASP A 174 2.88 -7.23 -23.08
CA ASP A 174 3.35 -8.18 -24.10
C ASP A 174 3.20 -9.65 -23.71
N GLN A 175 2.74 -9.94 -22.49
CA GLN A 175 2.55 -11.26 -21.89
C GLN A 175 3.81 -12.16 -21.87
N LYS A 176 4.98 -11.58 -22.02
CA LYS A 176 6.29 -12.29 -22.10
C LYS A 176 7.35 -11.67 -21.22
N THR A 177 7.40 -10.35 -21.18
CA THR A 177 8.44 -9.64 -20.42
C THR A 177 8.08 -9.56 -18.95
N VAL A 178 8.96 -10.06 -18.09
CA VAL A 178 8.84 -9.89 -16.64
C VAL A 178 9.47 -8.56 -16.22
N ALA A 179 8.83 -7.87 -15.30
CA ALA A 179 9.33 -6.67 -14.67
C ALA A 179 9.18 -6.78 -13.15
N ILE A 180 9.98 -6.02 -12.41
CA ILE A 180 9.94 -5.95 -10.95
C ILE A 180 9.46 -4.56 -10.56
N GLU A 181 8.48 -4.51 -9.68
CA GLU A 181 8.03 -3.30 -9.00
C GLU A 181 8.73 -3.20 -7.64
N ASP A 182 9.23 -2.01 -7.32
CA ASP A 182 9.94 -1.76 -6.07
C ASP A 182 9.02 -1.86 -4.85
N ALA A 183 9.62 -2.21 -3.72
CA ALA A 183 8.96 -2.21 -2.43
C ALA A 183 8.57 -0.79 -2.01
N LYS A 184 7.49 -0.68 -1.24
CA LYS A 184 7.08 0.57 -0.61
C LYS A 184 7.09 0.39 0.90
N ASP A 185 7.87 1.24 1.56
CA ASP A 185 7.93 1.29 3.01
C ASP A 185 6.75 2.11 3.55
N ARG A 186 6.28 1.78 4.74
CA ARG A 186 5.39 2.64 5.51
C ARG A 186 6.21 3.77 6.13
N ILE A 187 5.77 5.01 5.93
CA ILE A 187 6.42 6.19 6.49
C ILE A 187 5.37 7.02 7.21
N VAL A 188 5.49 7.10 8.54
CA VAL A 188 4.59 7.90 9.37
C VAL A 188 5.17 9.31 9.49
N ILE A 189 4.54 10.26 8.81
CA ILE A 189 4.96 11.66 8.77
C ILE A 189 4.40 12.40 9.96
N ASN A 190 5.22 13.21 10.65
CA ASN A 190 4.77 14.13 11.70
C ASN A 190 4.18 15.39 11.07
N THR A 191 2.87 15.39 10.85
CA THR A 191 2.17 16.51 10.19
C THR A 191 2.26 17.82 10.97
N GLY A 192 2.27 17.77 12.30
CA GLY A 192 2.39 18.97 13.15
C GLY A 192 3.75 19.66 12.96
N LYS A 193 4.84 18.91 13.12
CA LYS A 193 6.19 19.43 12.88
C LYS A 193 6.41 19.86 11.43
N LEU A 194 5.79 19.14 10.48
CA LEU A 194 5.88 19.49 9.07
C LEU A 194 5.16 20.81 8.78
N LYS A 195 3.98 21.04 9.38
CA LYS A 195 3.27 22.31 9.27
C LYS A 195 4.09 23.48 9.79
N ASP A 196 4.67 23.32 11.00
CA ASP A 196 5.55 24.34 11.58
C ASP A 196 6.73 24.65 10.65
N ALA A 197 7.41 23.61 10.14
CA ALA A 197 8.54 23.76 9.25
C ALA A 197 8.16 24.41 7.90
N VAL A 198 7.02 24.07 7.31
CA VAL A 198 6.49 24.72 6.10
C VAL A 198 6.22 26.20 6.36
N THR A 199 5.57 26.52 7.46
CA THR A 199 5.25 27.91 7.85
C THR A 199 6.54 28.72 8.05
N ASP A 200 7.51 28.17 8.77
CA ASP A 200 8.81 28.80 9.01
C ASP A 200 9.55 29.07 7.71
N GLU A 201 9.59 28.10 6.76
CA GLU A 201 10.22 28.26 5.47
C GLU A 201 9.53 29.33 4.62
N LEU A 202 8.21 29.32 4.57
CA LEU A 202 7.42 30.31 3.83
C LEU A 202 7.62 31.74 4.39
N HIS A 203 7.83 31.90 5.69
CA HIS A 203 8.19 33.19 6.30
C HIS A 203 9.57 33.68 5.90
N THR A 204 10.48 32.79 5.45
CA THR A 204 11.77 33.23 4.86
C THR A 204 11.63 33.81 3.45
N GLY A 205 10.47 33.72 2.83
CA GLY A 205 10.21 34.08 1.44
C GLY A 205 10.85 33.15 0.41
N LYS A 206 11.49 32.05 0.90
CA LYS A 206 12.12 31.02 0.07
C LYS A 206 11.21 29.83 -0.10
N THR A 207 11.53 29.01 -1.07
CA THR A 207 10.83 27.75 -1.37
C THR A 207 11.87 26.68 -1.70
N ASP A 208 12.89 26.57 -0.84
CA ASP A 208 13.91 25.53 -0.94
C ASP A 208 13.31 24.16 -0.62
N THR A 209 14.03 23.08 -0.93
CA THR A 209 13.57 21.74 -0.55
C THR A 209 13.60 21.59 0.97
N LEU A 210 12.46 21.26 1.54
CA LEU A 210 12.27 21.07 2.98
C LEU A 210 12.37 19.59 3.34
N ASP A 211 13.12 19.26 4.40
CA ASP A 211 13.19 17.91 4.93
C ASP A 211 11.91 17.56 5.70
N VAL A 212 11.37 16.35 5.43
CA VAL A 212 10.10 15.90 6.01
C VAL A 212 10.34 15.23 7.35
N PRO A 213 9.80 15.74 8.46
CA PRO A 213 9.92 15.10 9.75
C PRO A 213 9.13 13.79 9.79
N VAL A 214 9.84 12.68 10.05
CA VAL A 214 9.30 11.32 10.13
C VAL A 214 9.30 10.85 11.58
N ASP A 215 8.16 10.32 12.06
CA ASP A 215 8.04 9.74 13.40
C ASP A 215 8.49 8.27 13.43
N SER A 216 8.15 7.50 12.39
CA SER A 216 8.58 6.10 12.26
C SER A 216 8.64 5.63 10.81
N ARG A 217 9.44 4.58 10.57
CA ARG A 217 9.51 3.84 9.30
C ARG A 217 9.37 2.37 9.57
N GLU A 218 8.59 1.69 8.73
CA GLU A 218 8.46 0.24 8.69
C GLU A 218 8.80 -0.22 7.27
N GLY A 219 9.90 -0.96 7.14
CA GLY A 219 10.38 -1.43 5.84
C GLY A 219 9.61 -2.65 5.37
N ALA A 220 9.42 -2.78 4.07
CA ALA A 220 8.93 -4.01 3.47
C ALA A 220 9.95 -5.16 3.65
N ASP A 221 9.43 -6.39 3.83
CA ASP A 221 10.24 -7.59 4.08
C ASP A 221 11.03 -8.04 2.84
N ILE A 222 10.49 -7.80 1.64
CA ILE A 222 11.09 -8.20 0.35
C ILE A 222 11.35 -6.94 -0.47
N LYS A 223 12.60 -6.75 -0.88
CA LYS A 223 13.05 -5.63 -1.71
C LYS A 223 13.25 -6.09 -3.16
N ALA A 224 13.32 -5.15 -4.10
CA ALA A 224 13.54 -5.49 -5.52
C ALA A 224 14.84 -6.27 -5.76
N ASP A 225 15.89 -6.00 -4.96
CA ASP A 225 17.16 -6.74 -5.07
C ASP A 225 17.04 -8.24 -4.71
N ASP A 226 16.07 -8.59 -3.86
CA ASP A 226 15.75 -9.98 -3.52
C ASP A 226 15.11 -10.73 -4.69
N LEU A 227 14.53 -10.02 -5.65
CA LEU A 227 13.78 -10.54 -6.79
C LEU A 227 14.51 -10.37 -8.13
N LYS A 228 15.70 -9.79 -8.14
CA LYS A 228 16.45 -9.44 -9.37
C LYS A 228 16.68 -10.60 -10.33
N ASP A 229 16.68 -11.82 -9.78
CA ASP A 229 16.89 -13.05 -10.55
C ASP A 229 15.59 -13.60 -11.18
N ILE A 230 14.43 -12.97 -10.94
CA ILE A 230 13.15 -13.30 -11.59
C ILE A 230 13.11 -12.58 -12.94
N ASP A 231 13.29 -13.32 -14.03
CA ASP A 231 13.47 -12.79 -15.38
C ASP A 231 12.53 -13.42 -16.43
N THR A 232 11.79 -14.48 -16.07
CA THR A 232 10.98 -15.23 -17.03
C THR A 232 9.68 -15.76 -16.45
N VAL A 233 8.76 -16.14 -17.35
CA VAL A 233 7.54 -16.89 -17.04
C VAL A 233 7.89 -18.38 -17.05
N LEU A 234 7.87 -19.04 -15.88
CA LEU A 234 8.08 -20.49 -15.78
C LEU A 234 6.87 -21.26 -16.29
N SER A 235 5.68 -20.80 -15.95
CA SER A 235 4.42 -21.40 -16.40
C SER A 235 3.25 -20.45 -16.22
N TYR A 236 2.12 -20.80 -16.81
CA TYR A 236 0.82 -20.21 -16.49
C TYR A 236 -0.31 -21.22 -16.71
N TYR A 237 -1.48 -20.91 -16.12
CA TYR A 237 -2.70 -21.65 -16.36
C TYR A 237 -3.91 -20.73 -16.30
N THR A 238 -4.92 -21.02 -17.14
CA THR A 238 -6.14 -20.24 -17.21
C THR A 238 -7.36 -21.13 -16.99
N THR A 239 -8.29 -20.71 -16.16
CA THR A 239 -9.63 -21.33 -16.05
C THR A 239 -10.70 -20.30 -16.39
N HIS A 240 -11.84 -20.81 -16.89
CA HIS A 240 -12.97 -20.00 -17.30
C HIS A 240 -14.11 -20.12 -16.28
N PHE A 241 -14.86 -19.05 -16.08
CA PHE A 241 -16.06 -19.04 -15.25
C PHE A 241 -17.19 -18.27 -15.95
N ASP A 242 -18.42 -18.57 -15.55
CA ASP A 242 -19.61 -17.90 -16.03
C ASP A 242 -19.83 -16.58 -15.25
N ASP A 243 -20.21 -15.51 -15.94
CA ASP A 243 -20.48 -14.22 -15.32
C ASP A 243 -21.93 -14.05 -14.81
N THR A 244 -22.75 -15.12 -14.88
CA THR A 244 -24.16 -15.10 -14.45
C THR A 244 -24.34 -14.96 -12.93
N ASN A 245 -23.29 -15.23 -12.14
CA ASN A 245 -23.33 -15.10 -10.69
C ASN A 245 -22.38 -13.98 -10.18
N PRO A 246 -22.88 -12.75 -10.00
CA PRO A 246 -22.04 -11.61 -9.61
C PRO A 246 -21.31 -11.79 -8.27
N ASP A 247 -21.96 -12.41 -7.28
CA ASP A 247 -21.36 -12.60 -5.94
C ASP A 247 -20.21 -13.62 -5.99
N ARG A 248 -20.35 -14.69 -6.78
CA ARG A 248 -19.26 -15.63 -7.04
C ARG A 248 -18.08 -14.94 -7.74
N ASN A 249 -18.36 -14.08 -8.69
CA ASN A 249 -17.34 -13.35 -9.43
C ASN A 249 -16.58 -12.35 -8.53
N VAL A 250 -17.29 -11.71 -7.58
CA VAL A 250 -16.65 -10.88 -6.54
C VAL A 250 -15.67 -11.72 -5.72
N ASN A 251 -16.08 -12.91 -5.26
CA ASN A 251 -15.22 -13.80 -4.47
C ASN A 251 -13.97 -14.25 -5.23
N ILE A 252 -14.11 -14.63 -6.49
CA ILE A 252 -13.00 -15.03 -7.38
C ILE A 252 -12.00 -13.88 -7.50
N ARG A 253 -12.47 -12.68 -7.85
CA ARG A 253 -11.61 -11.50 -8.01
C ARG A 253 -10.91 -11.10 -6.73
N LEU A 254 -11.62 -11.16 -5.60
CA LEU A 254 -11.05 -10.86 -4.29
C LEU A 254 -9.96 -11.87 -3.90
N ALA A 255 -10.19 -13.17 -4.13
CA ALA A 255 -9.18 -14.19 -3.88
C ALA A 255 -7.95 -14.03 -4.79
N GLN A 256 -8.16 -13.72 -6.10
CA GLN A 256 -7.06 -13.39 -7.02
C GLN A 256 -6.25 -12.18 -6.52
N GLN A 257 -6.92 -11.10 -6.15
CA GLN A 257 -6.29 -9.88 -5.68
C GLN A 257 -5.41 -10.13 -4.44
N ARG A 258 -5.88 -10.97 -3.53
CA ARG A 258 -5.11 -11.33 -2.31
C ARG A 258 -3.96 -12.28 -2.58
N LEU A 259 -4.11 -13.16 -3.55
CA LEU A 259 -3.07 -14.09 -3.98
C LEU A 259 -1.98 -13.39 -4.79
N ASN A 260 -2.34 -12.31 -5.48
CA ASN A 260 -1.47 -11.62 -6.42
C ASN A 260 -0.19 -11.13 -5.75
N TYR A 261 0.92 -11.28 -6.44
CA TYR A 261 2.26 -10.88 -6.00
C TYR A 261 2.82 -11.69 -4.82
N ALA A 262 2.28 -12.88 -4.54
CA ALA A 262 2.85 -13.75 -3.53
C ALA A 262 4.25 -14.22 -3.95
N VAL A 263 5.26 -13.86 -3.16
CA VAL A 263 6.65 -14.26 -3.38
C VAL A 263 7.00 -15.45 -2.50
N VAL A 264 7.60 -16.48 -3.11
CA VAL A 264 8.07 -17.67 -2.42
C VAL A 264 9.58 -17.77 -2.63
N MET A 265 10.34 -17.43 -1.60
CA MET A 265 11.79 -17.47 -1.64
C MET A 265 12.30 -18.88 -1.92
N ALA A 266 13.57 -19.00 -2.36
CA ALA A 266 14.24 -20.27 -2.59
C ALA A 266 14.07 -21.24 -1.43
N GLN A 267 13.70 -22.48 -1.68
CA GLN A 267 13.55 -23.57 -0.68
C GLN A 267 12.51 -23.26 0.42
N LYS A 268 11.50 -22.44 0.12
CA LYS A 268 10.41 -22.09 1.07
C LYS A 268 9.08 -22.64 0.59
N ASP A 269 8.17 -22.76 1.58
CA ASP A 269 6.83 -23.26 1.39
C ASP A 269 5.84 -22.11 1.16
N PHE A 270 4.87 -22.40 0.31
CA PHE A 270 3.69 -21.58 0.07
C PHE A 270 2.44 -22.24 0.67
N SER A 271 1.52 -21.44 1.19
CA SER A 271 0.18 -21.84 1.64
C SER A 271 -0.86 -20.88 1.08
N PHE A 272 -1.84 -21.39 0.34
CA PHE A 272 -2.91 -20.58 -0.23
C PHE A 272 -3.72 -19.88 0.87
N ASN A 273 -4.10 -20.61 1.91
CA ASN A 273 -4.89 -20.06 3.01
C ASN A 273 -4.15 -18.96 3.79
N LYS A 274 -2.83 -19.08 3.91
CA LYS A 274 -2.01 -18.04 4.56
C LYS A 274 -2.04 -16.72 3.78
N TYR A 275 -1.93 -16.76 2.44
CA TYR A 275 -1.91 -15.56 1.59
C TYR A 275 -3.30 -14.96 1.39
N VAL A 276 -4.28 -15.80 1.04
CA VAL A 276 -5.64 -15.33 0.76
C VAL A 276 -6.40 -14.98 2.03
N GLY A 277 -6.09 -15.65 3.13
CA GLY A 277 -6.75 -15.47 4.43
C GLY A 277 -8.15 -16.09 4.49
N THR A 278 -8.83 -15.90 5.60
CA THR A 278 -10.20 -16.39 5.83
C THR A 278 -11.21 -15.68 4.93
N ARG A 279 -12.24 -16.44 4.49
CA ARG A 279 -13.28 -15.99 3.55
C ARG A 279 -14.53 -15.55 4.31
N THR A 280 -14.48 -14.40 4.92
CA THR A 280 -15.56 -13.87 5.77
C THR A 280 -16.20 -12.62 5.16
N ALA A 281 -17.44 -12.32 5.56
CA ALA A 281 -18.21 -11.20 5.00
C ALA A 281 -17.58 -9.84 5.33
N ASP A 282 -16.96 -9.68 6.50
CA ASP A 282 -16.22 -8.47 6.90
C ASP A 282 -14.99 -8.20 6.01
N LYS A 283 -14.45 -9.26 5.39
CA LYS A 283 -13.37 -9.17 4.40
C LYS A 283 -13.85 -9.00 2.96
N GLY A 284 -15.14 -8.79 2.75
CA GLY A 284 -15.76 -8.51 1.45
C GLY A 284 -16.24 -9.71 0.68
N TYR A 285 -16.10 -10.95 1.21
CA TYR A 285 -16.63 -12.14 0.56
C TYR A 285 -18.14 -12.21 0.66
N LYS A 286 -18.77 -12.75 -0.39
CA LYS A 286 -20.21 -12.86 -0.56
C LYS A 286 -20.68 -14.31 -0.45
N PRO A 287 -21.92 -14.56 0.00
CA PRO A 287 -22.55 -15.87 -0.17
C PRO A 287 -22.69 -16.19 -1.67
N ALA A 288 -22.20 -17.35 -2.07
CA ALA A 288 -22.33 -17.83 -3.46
C ALA A 288 -22.41 -19.36 -3.45
N PRO A 289 -22.91 -19.97 -4.56
CA PRO A 289 -22.99 -21.41 -4.69
C PRO A 289 -21.63 -22.07 -4.51
N SER A 290 -21.58 -23.08 -3.65
CA SER A 290 -20.43 -23.92 -3.35
C SER A 290 -20.90 -25.35 -3.16
N TYR A 291 -20.11 -26.33 -3.58
CA TYR A 291 -20.39 -27.73 -3.29
C TYR A 291 -19.86 -28.08 -1.91
N PHE A 292 -20.77 -28.50 -1.04
CA PHE A 292 -20.43 -29.00 0.30
C PHE A 292 -21.19 -30.32 0.53
N GLU A 293 -20.50 -31.39 0.92
CA GLU A 293 -21.08 -32.73 1.15
C GLU A 293 -22.04 -33.17 0.02
N ASN A 294 -21.61 -33.07 -1.24
CA ASN A 294 -22.38 -33.39 -2.44
C ASN A 294 -23.68 -32.58 -2.63
N LYS A 295 -23.84 -31.45 -1.96
CA LYS A 295 -24.96 -30.53 -2.13
C LYS A 295 -24.47 -29.15 -2.55
N LEU A 296 -25.24 -28.53 -3.44
CA LEU A 296 -25.02 -27.14 -3.79
C LEU A 296 -25.62 -26.25 -2.70
N GLU A 297 -24.79 -25.65 -1.88
CA GLU A 297 -25.20 -24.76 -0.81
C GLU A 297 -24.64 -23.36 -1.00
N GLN A 298 -25.32 -22.36 -0.41
CA GLN A 298 -24.83 -21.00 -0.37
C GLN A 298 -23.79 -20.87 0.77
N SER A 299 -22.53 -20.67 0.43
CA SER A 299 -21.46 -20.44 1.43
C SER A 299 -20.68 -19.16 1.11
N THR A 300 -20.22 -18.48 2.17
CA THR A 300 -19.38 -17.30 2.01
C THR A 300 -18.04 -17.71 1.37
N GLY A 301 -17.66 -17.07 0.27
CA GLY A 301 -16.44 -17.42 -0.47
C GLY A 301 -16.61 -18.46 -1.58
N GLY A 302 -17.86 -18.84 -1.94
CA GLY A 302 -18.10 -19.72 -3.09
C GLY A 302 -17.40 -19.21 -4.35
N GLY A 303 -16.62 -20.07 -5.03
CA GLY A 303 -15.81 -19.76 -6.19
C GLY A 303 -14.31 -19.66 -5.92
N VAL A 304 -13.85 -19.51 -4.68
CA VAL A 304 -12.41 -19.35 -4.33
C VAL A 304 -11.60 -20.60 -4.72
N CYS A 305 -12.16 -21.80 -4.64
CA CYS A 305 -11.50 -23.04 -5.07
C CYS A 305 -11.09 -23.02 -6.57
N GLN A 306 -11.75 -22.22 -7.40
CA GLN A 306 -11.30 -22.06 -8.79
C GLN A 306 -9.96 -21.33 -8.87
N VAL A 307 -9.71 -20.36 -7.98
CA VAL A 307 -8.43 -19.65 -7.91
C VAL A 307 -7.31 -20.57 -7.41
N SER A 308 -7.57 -21.38 -6.37
CA SER A 308 -6.61 -22.37 -5.88
C SER A 308 -6.30 -23.44 -6.93
N THR A 309 -7.31 -23.92 -7.66
CA THR A 309 -7.16 -24.89 -8.76
C THR A 309 -6.34 -24.29 -9.90
N THR A 310 -6.55 -23.03 -10.27
CA THR A 310 -5.77 -22.36 -11.31
C THR A 310 -4.30 -22.24 -10.91
N LEU A 311 -4.04 -21.86 -9.65
CA LEU A 311 -2.69 -21.82 -9.10
C LEU A 311 -2.05 -23.20 -9.02
N PHE A 312 -2.79 -24.24 -8.58
CA PHE A 312 -2.30 -25.62 -8.55
C PHE A 312 -1.79 -26.07 -9.92
N ASN A 313 -2.57 -25.83 -10.96
CA ASN A 313 -2.19 -26.18 -12.33
C ASN A 313 -0.99 -25.38 -12.85
N ALA A 314 -0.87 -24.10 -12.49
CA ALA A 314 0.31 -23.32 -12.82
C ALA A 314 1.53 -23.83 -12.04
N ALA A 315 1.40 -24.14 -10.75
CA ALA A 315 2.47 -24.69 -9.91
C ALA A 315 2.99 -26.04 -10.42
N LEU A 316 2.06 -26.93 -10.83
CA LEU A 316 2.43 -28.22 -11.44
C LEU A 316 3.30 -28.04 -12.68
N ARG A 317 2.92 -27.10 -13.57
CA ARG A 317 3.61 -26.84 -14.84
C ARG A 317 4.93 -26.08 -14.67
N ALA A 318 5.08 -25.35 -13.55
CA ALA A 318 6.34 -24.72 -13.18
C ALA A 318 7.36 -25.70 -12.58
N GLY A 319 7.00 -26.96 -12.34
CA GLY A 319 7.89 -27.93 -11.68
C GLY A 319 7.99 -27.75 -10.16
N LEU A 320 7.09 -27.01 -9.53
CA LEU A 320 7.06 -26.83 -8.07
C LEU A 320 6.64 -28.14 -7.38
N PHE A 321 7.11 -28.37 -6.16
CA PHE A 321 6.76 -29.57 -5.38
C PHE A 321 5.45 -29.36 -4.62
N ILE A 322 4.41 -30.12 -4.97
CA ILE A 322 3.12 -30.05 -4.28
C ILE A 322 3.25 -30.69 -2.90
N ALA A 323 3.01 -29.94 -1.87
CA ALA A 323 3.09 -30.40 -0.47
C ALA A 323 1.72 -30.84 0.07
N SER A 324 0.63 -30.17 -0.29
CA SER A 324 -0.73 -30.55 0.08
C SER A 324 -1.72 -30.13 -1.00
N ARG A 325 -2.62 -31.04 -1.33
CA ARG A 325 -3.75 -30.80 -2.24
C ARG A 325 -4.84 -31.84 -1.98
N GLU A 326 -6.08 -31.40 -1.89
CA GLU A 326 -7.25 -32.27 -1.81
C GLU A 326 -8.17 -32.02 -3.02
N PRO A 327 -8.73 -33.08 -3.65
CA PRO A 327 -9.75 -32.91 -4.70
C PRO A 327 -11.08 -32.42 -4.09
N HIS A 328 -12.00 -31.95 -4.94
CA HIS A 328 -13.38 -31.72 -4.52
C HIS A 328 -14.11 -33.07 -4.34
N PHE A 329 -15.28 -33.04 -3.72
CA PHE A 329 -16.18 -34.22 -3.65
C PHE A 329 -16.68 -34.65 -5.03
N ALA A 330 -16.80 -33.71 -5.97
CA ALA A 330 -17.21 -33.94 -7.34
C ALA A 330 -16.22 -33.27 -8.31
N PRO A 331 -16.03 -33.81 -9.52
CA PRO A 331 -15.15 -33.22 -10.52
C PRO A 331 -15.50 -31.76 -10.83
N ALA A 332 -14.53 -30.87 -10.83
CA ALA A 332 -14.75 -29.47 -11.15
C ALA A 332 -14.82 -29.27 -12.68
N ALA A 333 -15.89 -28.65 -13.16
CA ALA A 333 -16.17 -28.51 -14.60
C ALA A 333 -15.19 -27.58 -15.35
N TYR A 334 -14.33 -26.83 -14.66
CA TYR A 334 -13.41 -25.86 -15.24
C TYR A 334 -11.96 -26.39 -15.40
N VAL A 335 -11.72 -27.67 -15.07
CA VAL A 335 -10.42 -28.38 -15.26
C VAL A 335 -10.66 -29.83 -15.60
N PRO A 336 -9.69 -30.53 -16.21
CA PRO A 336 -9.74 -31.99 -16.36
C PRO A 336 -9.88 -32.71 -15.01
N VAL A 337 -10.54 -33.87 -15.02
CA VAL A 337 -10.73 -34.69 -13.83
C VAL A 337 -9.38 -35.02 -13.18
N GLY A 338 -9.25 -34.83 -11.89
CA GLY A 338 -8.02 -35.02 -11.13
C GLY A 338 -7.11 -33.80 -11.05
N MET A 339 -7.45 -32.69 -11.71
CA MET A 339 -6.61 -31.50 -11.77
C MET A 339 -7.15 -30.31 -10.95
N ASP A 340 -8.09 -30.55 -10.08
CA ASP A 340 -8.66 -29.54 -9.17
C ASP A 340 -7.94 -29.52 -7.81
N ALA A 341 -8.11 -28.44 -7.06
CA ALA A 341 -7.56 -28.27 -5.71
C ALA A 341 -8.54 -27.49 -4.82
N THR A 342 -9.05 -28.15 -3.79
CA THR A 342 -10.00 -27.59 -2.81
C THR A 342 -9.27 -26.83 -1.70
N VAL A 343 -9.87 -25.73 -1.28
CA VAL A 343 -9.43 -24.95 -0.10
C VAL A 343 -10.64 -24.56 0.74
N ALA A 344 -10.48 -24.62 2.06
CA ALA A 344 -11.52 -24.22 3.01
C ALA A 344 -10.91 -23.60 4.27
N ASP A 345 -11.72 -22.83 5.02
CA ASP A 345 -11.24 -22.14 6.23
C ASP A 345 -11.06 -23.10 7.42
N ASP A 346 -11.59 -24.31 7.34
CA ASP A 346 -11.52 -25.36 8.34
C ASP A 346 -10.30 -26.28 8.25
N GLY A 347 -9.31 -25.92 7.42
CA GLY A 347 -8.01 -26.59 7.36
C GLY A 347 -7.65 -27.23 6.03
N LEU A 348 -8.56 -27.33 5.05
CA LEU A 348 -8.19 -27.74 3.69
C LEU A 348 -7.38 -26.66 3.02
N ASP A 349 -6.13 -26.96 2.68
CA ASP A 349 -5.22 -25.99 2.08
C ASP A 349 -4.54 -26.55 0.83
N PHE A 350 -4.23 -25.66 -0.09
CA PHE A 350 -3.33 -25.95 -1.19
C PHE A 350 -1.96 -25.34 -0.86
N SER A 351 -0.92 -26.19 -0.86
CA SER A 351 0.44 -25.77 -0.56
C SER A 351 1.46 -26.42 -1.49
N PHE A 352 2.56 -25.70 -1.73
CA PHE A 352 3.69 -26.19 -2.50
C PHE A 352 5.01 -25.66 -1.92
N THR A 353 6.11 -26.35 -2.24
CA THR A 353 7.48 -25.91 -1.93
C THR A 353 8.14 -25.42 -3.22
N ASN A 354 8.83 -24.30 -3.18
CA ASN A 354 9.73 -23.85 -4.22
C ASN A 354 11.04 -24.67 -4.15
N PRO A 355 11.31 -25.61 -5.08
CA PRO A 355 12.51 -26.44 -5.02
C PRO A 355 13.76 -25.73 -5.56
N PHE A 356 13.61 -24.57 -6.19
CA PHE A 356 14.65 -23.86 -6.91
C PHE A 356 15.60 -23.10 -5.97
N GLN A 357 16.73 -22.65 -6.54
CA GLN A 357 17.68 -21.78 -5.84
C GLN A 357 17.32 -20.29 -5.95
N HIS A 358 16.34 -19.95 -6.80
CA HIS A 358 15.85 -18.60 -7.01
C HIS A 358 14.43 -18.46 -6.48
N PRO A 359 13.97 -17.24 -6.13
CA PRO A 359 12.59 -17.00 -5.72
C PRO A 359 11.64 -17.20 -6.90
N VAL A 360 10.38 -17.53 -6.58
CA VAL A 360 9.28 -17.48 -7.54
C VAL A 360 8.23 -16.49 -7.09
N CYS A 361 7.53 -15.86 -8.03
CA CYS A 361 6.44 -14.95 -7.77
C CYS A 361 5.16 -15.44 -8.44
N VAL A 362 4.06 -15.46 -7.68
CA VAL A 362 2.72 -15.74 -8.21
C VAL A 362 2.13 -14.43 -8.72
N TYR A 363 1.84 -14.36 -10.01
CA TYR A 363 1.17 -13.22 -10.62
C TYR A 363 -0.17 -13.65 -11.20
N THR A 364 -1.25 -12.93 -10.87
CA THR A 364 -2.61 -13.27 -11.33
C THR A 364 -3.21 -12.15 -12.15
N VAL A 365 -3.90 -12.52 -13.23
CA VAL A 365 -4.62 -11.60 -14.10
C VAL A 365 -6.10 -11.98 -14.12
N ALA A 366 -6.96 -11.03 -13.78
CA ALA A 366 -8.40 -11.17 -13.85
C ALA A 366 -8.91 -10.69 -15.21
N GLY A 367 -9.27 -11.62 -16.08
CA GLY A 367 -10.04 -11.30 -17.28
C GLY A 367 -11.53 -11.11 -17.00
N LYS A 368 -12.35 -10.87 -18.04
CA LYS A 368 -13.78 -10.72 -17.87
C LYS A 368 -14.38 -11.99 -17.23
N ASN A 369 -14.08 -13.16 -17.79
CA ASN A 369 -14.61 -14.48 -17.38
C ASN A 369 -13.47 -15.48 -17.16
N THR A 370 -12.27 -15.02 -16.87
CA THR A 370 -11.09 -15.88 -16.73
C THR A 370 -10.29 -15.57 -15.46
N VAL A 371 -9.69 -16.62 -14.93
CA VAL A 371 -8.63 -16.56 -13.91
C VAL A 371 -7.37 -17.07 -14.59
N THR A 372 -6.37 -16.22 -14.74
CA THR A 372 -5.04 -16.64 -15.22
C THR A 372 -4.03 -16.45 -14.10
N THR A 373 -3.26 -17.48 -13.82
CA THR A 373 -2.18 -17.45 -12.84
C THR A 373 -0.86 -17.79 -13.52
N TYR A 374 0.13 -16.93 -13.35
CA TYR A 374 1.51 -17.11 -13.80
C TYR A 374 2.39 -17.47 -12.61
N ILE A 375 3.38 -18.33 -12.84
CA ILE A 375 4.53 -18.52 -11.97
C ILE A 375 5.73 -17.90 -12.66
N LEU A 376 6.26 -16.85 -12.06
CA LEU A 376 7.44 -16.12 -12.55
C LEU A 376 8.67 -16.60 -11.78
N GLY A 377 9.80 -16.73 -12.42
CA GLY A 377 11.03 -17.19 -11.78
C GLY A 377 12.25 -16.95 -12.66
N ASN A 378 13.32 -17.68 -12.41
CA ASN A 378 14.56 -17.59 -13.16
C ASN A 378 14.52 -18.50 -14.40
N HIS A 379 15.07 -18.05 -15.51
CA HIS A 379 15.15 -18.87 -16.74
C HIS A 379 15.96 -20.17 -16.55
N ALA A 380 16.92 -20.20 -15.61
CA ALA A 380 17.67 -21.43 -15.29
C ALA A 380 16.79 -22.51 -14.63
N ASP A 381 15.67 -22.12 -14.01
CA ASP A 381 14.71 -23.02 -13.34
C ASP A 381 13.61 -23.52 -14.29
N THR A 382 13.70 -23.22 -15.59
CA THR A 382 12.74 -23.72 -16.58
C THR A 382 12.80 -25.23 -16.68
N CYS A 383 11.64 -25.87 -16.83
CA CYS A 383 11.51 -27.32 -16.94
C CYS A 383 10.50 -27.69 -18.03
N SER A 384 10.52 -28.92 -18.46
CA SER A 384 9.44 -29.51 -19.24
C SER A 384 8.62 -30.44 -18.37
N VAL A 385 7.28 -30.31 -18.44
CA VAL A 385 6.37 -31.10 -17.63
C VAL A 385 5.43 -31.88 -18.55
N SER A 386 5.27 -33.17 -18.28
CA SER A 386 4.30 -34.00 -18.94
C SER A 386 3.40 -34.70 -17.96
N PHE A 387 2.16 -34.94 -18.36
CA PHE A 387 1.13 -35.62 -17.58
C PHE A 387 0.67 -36.88 -18.34
N GLU A 388 0.44 -37.95 -17.59
CA GLU A 388 -0.07 -39.22 -18.13
C GLU A 388 -1.13 -39.74 -17.15
N THR A 389 -2.36 -39.95 -17.61
CA THR A 389 -3.37 -40.67 -16.83
C THR A 389 -3.02 -42.14 -16.79
N THR A 390 -2.58 -42.63 -15.64
CA THR A 390 -2.17 -44.04 -15.44
C THR A 390 -3.30 -44.92 -14.95
N HIS A 391 -4.33 -44.30 -14.32
CA HIS A 391 -5.55 -44.95 -13.89
C HIS A 391 -6.74 -44.01 -14.03
N LEU A 392 -7.83 -44.53 -14.59
CA LEU A 392 -9.13 -43.86 -14.61
C LEU A 392 -10.20 -44.94 -14.52
N GLN A 393 -11.00 -44.88 -13.47
CA GLN A 393 -12.15 -45.73 -13.23
C GLN A 393 -13.39 -44.92 -13.03
N ASN A 394 -14.43 -45.22 -13.76
CA ASN A 394 -15.77 -44.65 -13.52
C ASN A 394 -16.45 -45.41 -12.38
N LEU A 395 -17.07 -44.68 -11.44
CA LEU A 395 -17.88 -45.18 -10.34
C LEU A 395 -19.33 -44.81 -10.58
N PRO A 396 -20.16 -45.74 -11.13
CA PRO A 396 -21.54 -45.43 -11.54
C PRO A 396 -22.41 -45.03 -10.37
N HIS A 397 -23.25 -44.02 -10.52
CA HIS A 397 -24.26 -43.64 -9.57
C HIS A 397 -25.53 -44.50 -9.72
N LYS A 398 -26.47 -44.36 -8.80
CA LYS A 398 -27.77 -45.01 -8.86
C LYS A 398 -28.86 -44.00 -9.20
N VAL A 399 -29.88 -44.45 -9.93
CA VAL A 399 -31.12 -43.70 -10.11
C VAL A 399 -32.15 -44.32 -9.14
N ILE A 400 -32.60 -43.54 -8.18
CA ILE A 400 -33.52 -43.96 -7.12
C ILE A 400 -34.86 -43.23 -7.33
N LYS A 401 -35.90 -44.00 -7.69
CA LYS A 401 -37.24 -43.48 -7.74
C LYS A 401 -37.92 -43.68 -6.39
N LYS A 402 -38.43 -42.61 -5.81
CA LYS A 402 -39.12 -42.63 -4.51
C LYS A 402 -40.52 -42.10 -4.67
N HIS A 403 -41.49 -42.84 -4.08
CA HIS A 403 -42.88 -42.36 -4.04
C HIS A 403 -43.01 -41.06 -3.24
N ASP A 404 -43.81 -40.12 -3.79
CA ASP A 404 -44.18 -38.88 -3.12
C ASP A 404 -45.55 -38.40 -3.60
N ASP A 405 -46.55 -38.44 -2.71
CA ASP A 405 -47.94 -38.00 -2.99
C ASP A 405 -48.06 -36.53 -3.33
N SER A 406 -47.03 -35.71 -3.11
CA SER A 406 -47.05 -34.29 -3.44
C SER A 406 -46.77 -33.99 -4.90
N VAL A 407 -46.30 -34.95 -5.70
CA VAL A 407 -46.01 -34.80 -7.13
C VAL A 407 -47.08 -35.48 -8.01
N THR A 408 -47.38 -34.89 -9.16
CA THR A 408 -48.35 -35.42 -10.13
C THR A 408 -47.69 -36.07 -11.34
N GLU A 409 -46.36 -35.85 -11.49
CA GLU A 409 -45.48 -36.42 -12.51
C GLU A 409 -44.07 -36.60 -11.93
N ASP A 410 -43.24 -37.37 -12.62
CA ASP A 410 -41.85 -37.58 -12.20
C ASP A 410 -41.11 -36.23 -12.06
N LYS A 411 -40.55 -35.98 -10.85
CA LYS A 411 -39.84 -34.75 -10.55
C LYS A 411 -38.48 -35.08 -9.96
N ARG A 412 -37.40 -34.62 -10.67
CA ARG A 412 -36.06 -34.75 -10.14
C ARG A 412 -35.90 -33.94 -8.87
N LYS A 413 -35.56 -34.58 -7.77
CA LYS A 413 -35.27 -33.98 -6.46
C LYS A 413 -33.76 -33.73 -6.30
N GLN A 414 -32.95 -34.65 -6.79
CA GLN A 414 -31.48 -34.61 -6.72
C GLN A 414 -30.90 -35.06 -8.06
N GLU A 415 -29.96 -34.31 -8.57
CA GLU A 415 -29.21 -34.64 -9.79
C GLU A 415 -28.14 -35.66 -9.48
N GLY A 416 -28.06 -36.74 -10.28
CA GLY A 416 -27.01 -37.76 -10.16
C GLY A 416 -25.80 -37.45 -11.03
N TYR A 417 -24.63 -37.91 -10.59
CA TYR A 417 -23.43 -37.94 -11.41
C TYR A 417 -22.53 -39.10 -10.97
N ASP A 418 -21.75 -39.62 -11.92
CA ASP A 418 -20.81 -40.68 -11.65
C ASP A 418 -19.61 -40.17 -10.86
N GLY A 419 -19.07 -40.98 -9.98
CA GLY A 419 -17.79 -40.77 -9.34
C GLY A 419 -16.63 -41.24 -10.21
N HIS A 420 -15.43 -40.91 -9.82
CA HIS A 420 -14.21 -41.29 -10.52
C HIS A 420 -13.06 -41.60 -9.57
N ASP A 421 -12.29 -42.62 -9.85
CA ASP A 421 -10.92 -42.82 -9.35
C ASP A 421 -9.94 -42.50 -10.45
N VAL A 422 -9.08 -41.50 -10.21
CA VAL A 422 -8.08 -41.07 -11.21
C VAL A 422 -6.69 -40.96 -10.60
N THR A 423 -5.68 -41.49 -11.29
CA THR A 423 -4.27 -41.32 -10.96
C THR A 423 -3.56 -40.71 -12.16
N ILE A 424 -2.94 -39.57 -11.99
CA ILE A 424 -2.17 -38.84 -13.00
C ILE A 424 -0.70 -38.89 -12.59
N ARG A 425 0.15 -39.41 -13.44
CA ARG A 425 1.60 -39.33 -13.30
C ARG A 425 2.09 -38.02 -13.88
N ARG A 426 2.80 -37.22 -13.09
CA ARG A 426 3.52 -36.04 -13.56
C ARG A 426 5.00 -36.37 -13.67
N THR A 427 5.62 -36.03 -14.79
CA THR A 427 7.07 -36.10 -14.98
C THR A 427 7.61 -34.72 -15.27
N VAL A 428 8.52 -34.23 -14.42
CA VAL A 428 9.23 -32.96 -14.56
C VAL A 428 10.66 -33.26 -15.00
N ALA A 429 11.11 -32.69 -16.11
CA ALA A 429 12.50 -32.77 -16.56
C ALA A 429 13.10 -31.35 -16.49
N TYR A 430 14.06 -31.18 -15.60
CA TYR A 430 14.76 -29.92 -15.38
C TYR A 430 15.89 -29.70 -16.39
N SER A 431 16.32 -28.45 -16.54
CA SER A 431 17.34 -28.03 -17.51
C SER A 431 18.73 -28.64 -17.23
N ASP A 432 19.02 -29.00 -15.98
CA ASP A 432 20.25 -29.68 -15.54
C ASP A 432 20.29 -31.20 -15.85
N GLY A 433 19.17 -31.73 -16.34
CA GLY A 433 19.01 -33.17 -16.69
C GLY A 433 18.37 -34.00 -15.58
N ASP A 434 18.11 -33.41 -14.40
CA ASP A 434 17.40 -34.07 -13.32
C ASP A 434 15.94 -34.29 -13.69
N ARG A 435 15.35 -35.36 -13.13
CA ARG A 435 13.94 -35.68 -13.31
C ARG A 435 13.27 -35.96 -11.99
N HIS A 436 12.06 -35.39 -11.85
CA HIS A 436 11.17 -35.70 -10.75
C HIS A 436 9.88 -36.34 -11.29
N VAL A 437 9.42 -37.39 -10.64
CA VAL A 437 8.16 -38.06 -10.97
C VAL A 437 7.33 -38.19 -9.72
N ASP A 438 6.11 -37.68 -9.79
CA ASP A 438 5.10 -37.83 -8.73
C ASP A 438 3.75 -38.23 -9.31
N THR A 439 2.81 -38.55 -8.44
CA THR A 439 1.44 -38.94 -8.78
C THR A 439 0.45 -38.05 -8.11
N ILE A 440 -0.60 -37.69 -8.84
CA ILE A 440 -1.77 -36.94 -8.35
C ILE A 440 -2.92 -37.95 -8.32
N GLU A 441 -3.35 -38.29 -7.12
CA GLU A 441 -4.48 -39.20 -6.89
C GLU A 441 -5.72 -38.40 -6.53
N SER A 442 -6.87 -38.79 -7.09
CA SER A 442 -8.15 -38.16 -6.81
C SER A 442 -9.26 -39.18 -6.79
N HIS A 443 -10.08 -39.11 -5.78
CA HIS A 443 -11.30 -39.88 -5.63
C HIS A 443 -12.50 -38.95 -5.58
N TYR A 444 -13.50 -39.20 -6.40
CA TYR A 444 -14.77 -38.48 -6.44
C TYR A 444 -15.89 -39.48 -6.21
N ASP A 445 -16.65 -39.29 -5.14
CA ASP A 445 -17.79 -40.14 -4.84
C ASP A 445 -18.93 -39.96 -5.86
N PRO A 446 -19.61 -41.01 -6.26
CA PRO A 446 -20.84 -40.89 -7.04
C PRO A 446 -21.95 -40.24 -6.23
N ASN A 447 -22.81 -39.46 -6.85
CA ASN A 447 -23.99 -38.88 -6.24
C ASN A 447 -25.25 -39.47 -6.88
N ASP A 448 -26.07 -40.17 -6.09
CA ASP A 448 -27.23 -40.81 -6.64
C ASP A 448 -28.30 -39.84 -7.11
N GLU A 449 -28.92 -40.10 -8.27
CA GLU A 449 -30.09 -39.36 -8.76
C GLU A 449 -31.33 -39.76 -7.97
N ILE A 450 -32.10 -38.78 -7.48
CA ILE A 450 -33.35 -39.03 -6.80
C ILE A 450 -34.50 -38.40 -7.63
N ILE A 451 -35.42 -39.27 -8.04
CA ILE A 451 -36.65 -38.88 -8.78
C ILE A 451 -37.84 -39.19 -7.89
N LEU A 452 -38.66 -38.18 -7.58
CA LEU A 452 -39.96 -38.34 -6.95
C LEU A 452 -40.98 -38.74 -7.98
N THR A 453 -41.76 -39.82 -7.73
CA THR A 453 -42.79 -40.35 -8.66
C THR A 453 -44.14 -40.41 -7.97
N PRO A 454 -45.26 -40.07 -8.68
CA PRO A 454 -46.58 -40.33 -8.17
C PRO A 454 -46.92 -41.83 -8.28
N GLY A 455 -47.63 -42.41 -7.38
CA GLY A 455 -48.18 -43.79 -7.48
C GLY A 455 -47.68 -44.73 -6.38
N ASP A 456 -47.43 -46.01 -6.68
CA ASP A 456 -47.19 -47.09 -5.75
C ASP A 456 -45.93 -46.88 -4.85
N ASP A 457 -45.98 -47.35 -3.59
CA ASP A 457 -44.90 -47.22 -2.55
C ASP A 457 -43.61 -48.01 -2.86
N SER A 458 -43.41 -48.50 -4.07
CA SER A 458 -42.21 -49.24 -4.46
C SER A 458 -41.03 -48.30 -4.72
N GLU A 459 -39.92 -48.45 -3.99
CA GLU A 459 -38.64 -47.82 -4.31
C GLU A 459 -37.98 -48.64 -5.43
N GLU A 460 -37.76 -48.01 -6.58
CA GLU A 460 -37.02 -48.60 -7.73
C GLU A 460 -35.59 -48.05 -7.71
N VAL A 461 -34.59 -48.90 -7.67
CA VAL A 461 -33.15 -48.53 -7.70
C VAL A 461 -32.52 -49.20 -8.91
N VAL A 462 -32.01 -48.38 -9.83
CA VAL A 462 -31.30 -48.82 -11.04
C VAL A 462 -29.89 -48.28 -11.01
N SER A 463 -28.87 -49.12 -11.23
CA SER A 463 -27.51 -48.62 -11.39
C SER A 463 -27.31 -48.10 -12.79
N THR A 464 -26.62 -46.95 -12.95
CA THR A 464 -26.26 -46.43 -14.26
C THR A 464 -25.22 -47.31 -14.98
N ALA A 465 -24.54 -48.22 -14.25
CA ALA A 465 -23.72 -49.25 -14.86
C ALA A 465 -24.53 -50.22 -15.75
N ASP A 466 -25.82 -50.39 -15.50
CA ASP A 466 -26.75 -51.21 -16.26
C ASP A 466 -27.40 -50.47 -17.46
N LEU A 467 -27.19 -49.16 -17.52
CA LEU A 467 -27.61 -48.28 -18.62
C LEU A 467 -26.37 -48.09 -19.56
N GLU A 468 -26.61 -48.07 -20.89
CA GLU A 468 -25.49 -47.79 -21.79
C GLU A 468 -24.81 -46.46 -21.40
N PRO A 469 -23.46 -46.38 -21.35
CA PRO A 469 -22.74 -45.22 -20.86
C PRO A 469 -23.08 -43.98 -21.73
N GLN A 470 -23.75 -43.00 -21.11
CA GLN A 470 -24.09 -41.70 -21.74
C GLN A 470 -23.16 -40.59 -21.27
N ASP A 471 -21.99 -40.93 -20.69
CA ASP A 471 -21.08 -39.89 -20.21
C ASP A 471 -20.29 -39.30 -21.39
N PRO A 472 -20.55 -38.05 -21.81
CA PRO A 472 -19.79 -37.39 -22.85
C PRO A 472 -18.32 -37.18 -22.48
N LEU A 473 -17.97 -37.20 -21.18
CA LEU A 473 -16.59 -37.00 -20.71
C LEU A 473 -15.74 -38.25 -20.84
N LEU A 474 -16.33 -39.46 -20.75
CA LEU A 474 -15.63 -40.75 -21.02
C LEU A 474 -15.47 -41.01 -22.52
N ASN A 475 -16.37 -40.46 -23.34
CA ASN A 475 -16.31 -40.51 -24.81
C ASN A 475 -15.78 -39.22 -25.45
N ALA A 476 -15.35 -38.27 -24.63
CA ALA A 476 -14.68 -37.09 -25.14
C ALA A 476 -13.39 -37.50 -25.86
N PRO A 477 -13.12 -37.00 -27.07
CA PRO A 477 -11.87 -37.24 -27.76
C PRO A 477 -10.70 -37.00 -26.81
N HIS A 478 -9.59 -37.71 -26.98
CA HIS A 478 -8.34 -37.52 -26.22
C HIS A 478 -7.92 -36.04 -26.08
N ASP A 479 -8.42 -35.16 -26.94
CA ASP A 479 -8.16 -33.72 -26.96
C ASP A 479 -8.69 -32.95 -25.73
N MET A 480 -9.71 -33.47 -25.01
CA MET A 480 -10.14 -32.87 -23.71
C MET A 480 -9.27 -33.28 -22.53
N MET A 481 -8.38 -34.26 -22.73
CA MET A 481 -7.32 -34.62 -21.79
C MET A 481 -5.94 -34.06 -22.22
N ASP A 482 -5.91 -33.16 -23.19
CA ASP A 482 -4.68 -32.52 -23.60
C ASP A 482 -4.26 -31.50 -22.51
N PHE A 483 -3.39 -31.99 -21.62
CA PHE A 483 -2.74 -31.21 -20.58
C PHE A 483 -1.80 -30.14 -21.15
N ASN A 484 -1.52 -30.18 -22.44
CA ASN A 484 -0.71 -29.25 -23.24
C ASN A 484 -1.61 -28.26 -23.97
N VAL A 485 -2.51 -27.53 -23.30
CA VAL A 485 -3.24 -26.44 -23.96
C VAL A 485 -2.20 -25.42 -24.40
N PRO A 486 -2.00 -25.21 -25.72
CA PRO A 486 -1.17 -24.12 -26.19
C PRO A 486 -1.77 -22.82 -25.73
N ALA A 487 -0.93 -21.81 -25.51
CA ALA A 487 -1.37 -20.46 -25.27
C ALA A 487 -2.49 -20.09 -26.23
N ALA A 488 -3.65 -19.79 -25.72
CA ALA A 488 -4.74 -19.31 -26.54
C ALA A 488 -4.30 -18.00 -27.21
N ASP A 489 -4.05 -18.06 -28.51
CA ASP A 489 -4.06 -16.91 -29.40
C ASP A 489 -5.49 -16.39 -29.43
N THR A 490 -5.84 -15.53 -28.50
CA THR A 490 -7.01 -14.67 -28.64
C THR A 490 -6.67 -13.30 -28.09
N ALA A 491 -5.92 -12.54 -28.85
CA ALA A 491 -6.08 -11.12 -28.90
C ALA A 491 -7.44 -10.82 -29.56
N ASP A 492 -8.50 -10.81 -28.81
CA ASP A 492 -9.74 -10.15 -29.22
C ASP A 492 -9.54 -8.67 -28.91
N THR A 493 -8.94 -7.97 -29.85
CA THR A 493 -8.98 -6.51 -29.94
C THR A 493 -10.43 -6.13 -30.24
N ALA A 494 -11.19 -5.81 -29.20
CA ALA A 494 -12.40 -5.05 -29.35
C ALA A 494 -11.99 -3.63 -29.73
N ASP A 495 -12.20 -3.27 -30.99
CA ASP A 495 -12.21 -1.91 -31.50
C ASP A 495 -13.16 -1.07 -30.65
N GLU A 496 -12.64 0.02 -30.07
CA GLU A 496 -13.43 1.13 -29.57
C GLU A 496 -13.89 1.98 -30.78
N GLU A 497 -15.17 2.16 -30.90
CA GLU A 497 -15.82 3.37 -31.41
C GLU A 497 -16.62 4.06 -30.32
#